data_bb9a4a17e7296944791b90ba02b2eace
#
_entry.id   bb9a4a17e7296944791b90ba02b2eace
#
_cell.length_a   1.000
_cell.length_b   1.000
_cell.length_c   1.000
_cell.angle_alpha   90.00
_cell.angle_beta   90.00
_cell.angle_gamma   90.00
#
_symmetry.space_group_name_H-M   'P 1'
#
loop_
_entity.id
_entity.type
_entity.pdbx_description
1 polymer ?
#
loop_
_entity_poly.entity_id
_entity_poly.type
_entity_poly.pdbx_seq_one_letter_code
_entity_poly.pdbx_strand_id
1 'polypeptide(L)'
;MKALPALCLLLSSIACHAETPQQIRQAYTAEASAQQAGFTPSAKRGEAFFHQRFAISDKMPACTSCHTDSPLNAGQHAVTGKSVRALAVSANPERFTDTAKVEKWFGRNCKEVIGRACTPGEKADFVAYMSEAR
;
A
#
# COMPACT_ATOMS: atom_id res chain seq x y z
N MET A 1 17.74 -61.30 8.74
CA MET A 1 17.22 -60.13 9.45
C MET A 1 17.42 -58.92 8.53
N LYS A 2 16.33 -58.37 7.92
CA LYS A 2 16.40 -57.22 6.97
C LYS A 2 15.98 -55.98 7.73
N ALA A 3 16.90 -55.05 7.94
CA ALA A 3 16.61 -53.74 8.53
C ALA A 3 15.94 -52.83 7.49
N LEU A 4 14.73 -52.33 7.76
CA LEU A 4 14.09 -51.27 7.00
C LEU A 4 14.67 -49.92 7.41
N PRO A 5 15.06 -49.05 6.46
CA PRO A 5 15.40 -47.67 6.79
C PRO A 5 14.12 -46.87 7.09
N ALA A 6 14.07 -46.24 8.25
CA ALA A 6 13.01 -45.28 8.60
C ALA A 6 13.22 -43.97 7.79
N LEU A 7 12.33 -43.68 6.88
CA LEU A 7 12.29 -42.44 6.13
C LEU A 7 11.67 -41.34 7.00
N CYS A 8 12.50 -40.47 7.62
CA CYS A 8 12.04 -39.27 8.33
C CYS A 8 11.58 -38.23 7.30
N LEU A 9 10.26 -38.08 7.14
CA LEU A 9 9.68 -36.95 6.43
C LEU A 9 9.86 -35.68 7.28
N LEU A 10 10.75 -34.81 6.86
CA LEU A 10 10.86 -33.44 7.39
C LEU A 10 9.70 -32.61 6.84
N LEU A 11 8.66 -32.41 7.63
CA LEU A 11 7.59 -31.45 7.37
C LEU A 11 8.17 -30.04 7.57
N SER A 12 8.55 -29.39 6.47
CA SER A 12 8.91 -27.97 6.49
C SER A 12 7.63 -27.15 6.68
N SER A 13 7.43 -26.62 7.88
CA SER A 13 6.34 -25.67 8.17
C SER A 13 6.62 -24.36 7.43
N ILE A 14 5.86 -24.10 6.37
CA ILE A 14 5.85 -22.77 5.71
C ILE A 14 5.11 -21.83 6.66
N ALA A 15 5.88 -21.08 7.48
CA ALA A 15 5.31 -19.99 8.24
C ALA A 15 4.84 -18.90 7.29
N CYS A 16 3.53 -18.68 7.21
CA CYS A 16 2.95 -17.56 6.49
C CYS A 16 3.22 -16.30 7.31
N HIS A 17 4.30 -15.58 6.98
CA HIS A 17 4.60 -14.30 7.60
C HIS A 17 3.82 -13.21 6.89
N ALA A 18 3.15 -12.33 7.65
CA ALA A 18 2.61 -11.08 7.11
C ALA A 18 3.77 -10.26 6.51
N GLU A 19 3.54 -9.64 5.37
CA GLU A 19 4.51 -8.75 4.75
C GLU A 19 4.68 -7.48 5.59
N THR A 20 5.77 -6.78 5.38
CA THR A 20 6.01 -5.48 6.01
C THR A 20 5.77 -4.35 5.02
N PRO A 21 5.43 -3.13 5.48
CA PRO A 21 5.33 -1.96 4.61
C PRO A 21 6.60 -1.73 3.79
N GLN A 22 7.76 -2.03 4.35
CA GLN A 22 9.04 -1.94 3.66
C GLN A 22 9.15 -2.94 2.49
N GLN A 23 8.72 -4.19 2.67
CA GLN A 23 8.75 -5.20 1.61
C GLN A 23 7.81 -4.82 0.46
N ILE A 24 6.60 -4.36 0.77
CA ILE A 24 5.62 -3.88 -0.23
C ILE A 24 6.18 -2.67 -0.98
N ARG A 25 6.79 -1.70 -0.29
CA ARG A 25 7.45 -0.55 -0.92
C ARG A 25 8.60 -0.98 -1.83
N GLN A 26 9.42 -1.95 -1.41
CA GLN A 26 10.52 -2.47 -2.22
C GLN A 26 10.02 -3.15 -3.50
N ALA A 27 8.92 -3.91 -3.44
CA ALA A 27 8.31 -4.52 -4.63
C ALA A 27 7.90 -3.45 -5.64
N TYR A 28 7.17 -2.41 -5.24
CA TYR A 28 6.81 -1.29 -6.12
C TYR A 28 8.03 -0.50 -6.63
N THR A 29 9.08 -0.37 -5.79
CA THR A 29 10.32 0.28 -6.22
C THR A 29 11.00 -0.50 -7.32
N ALA A 30 11.05 -1.83 -7.23
CA ALA A 30 11.62 -2.68 -8.27
C ALA A 30 10.84 -2.55 -9.59
N GLU A 31 9.51 -2.58 -9.54
CA GLU A 31 8.66 -2.37 -10.71
C GLU A 31 8.85 -0.98 -11.32
N ALA A 32 8.94 0.07 -10.50
CA ALA A 32 9.18 1.43 -10.96
C ALA A 32 10.57 1.58 -11.59
N SER A 33 11.59 0.94 -11.02
CA SER A 33 12.97 0.96 -11.55
C SER A 33 13.10 0.24 -12.89
N ALA A 34 12.25 -0.77 -13.14
CA ALA A 34 12.19 -1.43 -14.45
C ALA A 34 11.62 -0.50 -15.54
N GLN A 35 10.81 0.50 -15.18
CA GLN A 35 10.23 1.49 -16.08
C GLN A 35 11.08 2.77 -16.17
N GLN A 36 11.74 3.14 -15.09
CA GLN A 36 12.56 4.34 -14.96
C GLN A 36 13.85 4.01 -14.20
N ALA A 37 14.96 3.89 -14.91
CA ALA A 37 16.26 3.61 -14.31
C ALA A 37 16.61 4.64 -13.21
N GLY A 38 17.10 4.16 -12.07
CA GLY A 38 17.48 5.01 -10.94
C GLY A 38 16.31 5.55 -10.10
N PHE A 39 15.07 5.03 -10.30
CA PHE A 39 13.95 5.42 -9.45
C PHE A 39 14.24 5.09 -7.97
N THR A 40 13.98 6.06 -7.09
CA THR A 40 14.02 5.90 -5.63
C THR A 40 12.71 6.44 -5.03
N PRO A 41 12.08 5.72 -4.09
CA PRO A 41 10.86 6.20 -3.42
C PRO A 41 11.10 7.50 -2.67
N SER A 42 10.09 8.37 -2.65
CA SER A 42 10.14 9.66 -1.96
C SER A 42 8.86 9.93 -1.19
N ALA A 43 8.95 10.02 0.12
CA ALA A 43 7.83 10.39 0.98
C ALA A 43 7.27 11.77 0.62
N LYS A 44 8.13 12.73 0.22
CA LYS A 44 7.70 14.06 -0.22
C LYS A 44 6.84 14.02 -1.49
N ARG A 45 7.20 13.17 -2.48
CA ARG A 45 6.35 12.98 -3.66
C ARG A 45 5.06 12.24 -3.29
N GLY A 46 5.12 11.28 -2.37
CA GLY A 46 3.95 10.57 -1.85
C GLY A 46 2.98 11.50 -1.13
N GLU A 47 3.50 12.46 -0.34
CA GLU A 47 2.70 13.51 0.30
C GLU A 47 2.02 14.41 -0.74
N ALA A 48 2.80 14.91 -1.70
CA ALA A 48 2.26 15.73 -2.79
C ALA A 48 1.15 14.99 -3.55
N PHE A 49 1.35 13.72 -3.87
CA PHE A 49 0.37 12.87 -4.52
C PHE A 49 -0.90 12.66 -3.68
N PHE A 50 -0.76 12.45 -2.37
CA PHE A 50 -1.88 12.28 -1.44
C PHE A 50 -2.79 13.52 -1.39
N HIS A 51 -2.20 14.73 -1.45
CA HIS A 51 -2.93 16.00 -1.43
C HIS A 51 -3.34 16.50 -2.82
N GLN A 52 -2.84 15.88 -3.90
CA GLN A 52 -3.11 16.30 -5.27
C GLN A 52 -4.60 16.20 -5.57
N ARG A 53 -5.13 17.25 -6.19
CA ARG A 53 -6.52 17.29 -6.67
C ARG A 53 -6.58 16.85 -8.14
N PHE A 54 -7.56 15.99 -8.43
CA PHE A 54 -7.83 15.46 -9.77
C PHE A 54 -9.24 15.86 -10.19
N ALA A 55 -9.43 16.21 -11.45
CA ALA A 55 -10.72 16.64 -11.97
C ALA A 55 -11.60 15.47 -12.49
N ILE A 56 -11.61 14.35 -11.74
CA ILE A 56 -12.35 13.14 -12.13
C ILE A 56 -13.69 13.05 -11.41
N SER A 57 -13.73 13.43 -10.13
CA SER A 57 -14.93 13.35 -9.31
C SER A 57 -15.05 14.59 -8.43
N ASP A 58 -16.20 15.25 -8.47
CA ASP A 58 -16.49 16.41 -7.61
C ASP A 58 -16.54 16.01 -6.12
N LYS A 59 -16.96 14.77 -5.83
CA LYS A 59 -17.07 14.26 -4.44
C LYS A 59 -15.75 13.71 -3.90
N MET A 60 -14.88 13.23 -4.77
CA MET A 60 -13.61 12.58 -4.39
C MET A 60 -12.46 13.13 -5.23
N PRO A 61 -12.19 14.45 -5.21
CA PRO A 61 -11.14 15.05 -6.04
C PRO A 61 -9.72 14.73 -5.56
N ALA A 62 -9.53 14.19 -4.37
CA ALA A 62 -8.22 13.85 -3.80
C ALA A 62 -8.34 12.67 -2.83
N CYS A 63 -7.22 12.05 -2.45
CA CYS A 63 -7.19 11.03 -1.40
C CYS A 63 -7.68 11.60 -0.05
N THR A 64 -7.38 12.86 0.22
CA THR A 64 -7.80 13.60 1.41
C THR A 64 -9.32 13.75 1.54
N SER A 65 -10.08 13.59 0.46
CA SER A 65 -11.56 13.65 0.50
C SER A 65 -12.17 12.60 1.43
N CYS A 66 -11.49 11.45 1.62
CA CYS A 66 -11.92 10.39 2.52
C CYS A 66 -10.97 10.21 3.72
N HIS A 67 -9.69 10.58 3.56
CA HIS A 67 -8.64 10.28 4.53
C HIS A 67 -8.20 11.48 5.37
N THR A 68 -8.88 12.61 5.26
CA THR A 68 -8.50 13.91 5.86
C THR A 68 -7.15 14.43 5.35
N ASP A 69 -6.73 15.61 5.78
CA ASP A 69 -5.43 16.18 5.41
C ASP A 69 -4.25 15.50 6.11
N SER A 70 -4.53 14.74 7.17
CA SER A 70 -3.49 13.99 7.88
C SER A 70 -3.75 12.48 7.78
N PRO A 71 -2.79 11.69 7.27
CA PRO A 71 -2.92 10.23 7.20
C PRO A 71 -2.93 9.55 8.58
N LEU A 72 -2.62 10.30 9.65
CA LEU A 72 -2.68 9.83 11.04
C LEU A 72 -4.12 9.72 11.56
N ASN A 73 -5.05 10.46 10.96
CA ASN A 73 -6.42 10.50 11.41
C ASN A 73 -7.29 9.45 10.72
N ALA A 74 -8.29 8.95 11.43
CA ALA A 74 -9.40 8.25 10.82
C ALA A 74 -10.22 9.24 9.99
N GLY A 75 -10.74 8.77 8.86
CA GLY A 75 -11.57 9.56 7.96
C GLY A 75 -12.94 8.97 7.75
N GLN A 76 -13.60 9.43 6.70
CA GLN A 76 -14.93 8.97 6.32
C GLN A 76 -15.04 8.96 4.79
N HIS A 77 -15.60 7.89 4.22
CA HIS A 77 -15.79 7.79 2.79
C HIS A 77 -16.76 8.88 2.30
N ALA A 78 -16.30 9.74 1.41
CA ALA A 78 -17.00 10.96 0.98
C ALA A 78 -18.43 10.72 0.39
N VAL A 79 -18.68 9.51 -0.14
CA VAL A 79 -19.99 9.16 -0.75
C VAL A 79 -20.85 8.33 0.18
N THR A 80 -20.28 7.32 0.86
CA THR A 80 -21.07 6.34 1.63
C THR A 80 -21.16 6.68 3.13
N GLY A 81 -20.34 7.63 3.60
CA GLY A 81 -20.25 7.96 5.02
C GLY A 81 -19.62 6.89 5.91
N LYS A 82 -19.12 5.80 5.33
CA LYS A 82 -18.47 4.73 6.12
C LYS A 82 -17.15 5.22 6.69
N SER A 83 -16.89 4.89 7.95
CA SER A 83 -15.61 5.18 8.60
C SER A 83 -14.44 4.52 7.86
N VAL A 84 -13.34 5.25 7.75
CA VAL A 84 -12.09 4.81 7.13
C VAL A 84 -10.98 4.94 8.17
N ARG A 85 -10.29 3.84 8.45
CA ARG A 85 -9.19 3.82 9.42
C ARG A 85 -8.00 4.64 8.90
N ALA A 86 -7.20 5.19 9.81
CA ALA A 86 -5.95 5.89 9.50
C ALA A 86 -5.08 5.14 8.47
N LEU A 87 -4.39 5.88 7.62
CA LEU A 87 -3.50 5.35 6.59
C LEU A 87 -2.05 5.22 7.04
N ALA A 88 -1.58 6.14 7.90
CA ALA A 88 -0.22 6.10 8.42
C ALA A 88 0.03 4.81 9.20
N VAL A 89 1.19 4.19 8.96
CA VAL A 89 1.61 2.95 9.63
C VAL A 89 1.75 3.16 11.14
N SER A 90 2.20 4.34 11.58
CA SER A 90 2.32 4.70 12.98
C SER A 90 0.97 4.73 13.73
N ALA A 91 -0.11 5.09 13.04
CA ALA A 91 -1.46 5.11 13.60
C ALA A 91 -2.24 3.81 13.36
N ASN A 92 -1.82 3.02 12.38
CA ASN A 92 -2.47 1.75 12.03
C ASN A 92 -1.43 0.75 11.51
N PRO A 93 -0.78 -0.01 12.40
CA PRO A 93 0.30 -0.95 12.03
C PRO A 93 -0.09 -2.08 11.07
N GLU A 94 -1.39 -2.33 10.88
CA GLU A 94 -1.87 -3.34 9.91
C GLU A 94 -1.86 -2.83 8.45
N ARG A 95 -1.52 -1.55 8.22
CA ARG A 95 -1.42 -1.02 6.86
C ARG A 95 -0.19 -1.57 6.16
N PHE A 96 -0.37 -1.90 4.88
CA PHE A 96 0.70 -2.40 4.00
C PHE A 96 1.38 -3.67 4.53
N THR A 97 0.58 -4.62 5.04
CA THR A 97 1.04 -5.93 5.53
C THR A 97 0.48 -7.12 4.75
N ASP A 98 -0.24 -6.85 3.65
CA ASP A 98 -0.87 -7.83 2.77
C ASP A 98 -0.92 -7.23 1.35
N THR A 99 -0.07 -7.72 0.47
CA THR A 99 0.05 -7.24 -0.92
C THR A 99 -1.27 -7.34 -1.69
N ALA A 100 -2.02 -8.43 -1.55
CA ALA A 100 -3.28 -8.61 -2.28
C ALA A 100 -4.32 -7.57 -1.85
N LYS A 101 -4.38 -7.27 -0.57
CA LYS A 101 -5.26 -6.24 -0.02
C LYS A 101 -4.83 -4.83 -0.46
N VAL A 102 -3.53 -4.56 -0.47
CA VAL A 102 -2.97 -3.27 -0.91
C VAL A 102 -3.25 -3.04 -2.40
N GLU A 103 -3.02 -4.04 -3.26
CA GLU A 103 -3.32 -3.96 -4.69
C GLU A 103 -4.83 -3.75 -4.96
N LYS A 104 -5.68 -4.47 -4.24
CA LYS A 104 -7.13 -4.28 -4.33
C LYS A 104 -7.53 -2.83 -4.07
N TRP A 105 -6.97 -2.20 -3.02
CA TRP A 105 -7.30 -0.82 -2.66
C TRP A 105 -6.68 0.20 -3.60
N PHE A 106 -5.43 0.04 -4.04
CA PHE A 106 -4.86 0.90 -5.08
C PHE A 106 -5.65 0.79 -6.39
N GLY A 107 -5.98 -0.44 -6.82
CA GLY A 107 -6.74 -0.66 -8.05
C GLY A 107 -8.11 0.02 -8.05
N ARG A 108 -8.79 0.07 -6.90
CA ARG A 108 -10.07 0.75 -6.74
C ARG A 108 -9.88 2.27 -6.61
N ASN A 109 -9.13 2.71 -5.61
CA ASN A 109 -9.06 4.11 -5.23
C ASN A 109 -8.40 4.98 -6.31
N CYS A 110 -7.35 4.46 -6.99
CA CYS A 110 -6.75 5.19 -8.10
C CYS A 110 -7.74 5.42 -9.24
N LYS A 111 -8.55 4.42 -9.59
CA LYS A 111 -9.59 4.58 -10.63
C LYS A 111 -10.66 5.59 -10.22
N GLU A 112 -11.10 5.56 -8.96
CA GLU A 112 -12.15 6.44 -8.44
C GLU A 112 -11.69 7.90 -8.31
N VAL A 113 -10.44 8.13 -7.87
CA VAL A 113 -9.91 9.47 -7.57
C VAL A 113 -9.12 10.05 -8.74
N ILE A 114 -8.33 9.24 -9.44
CA ILE A 114 -7.36 9.67 -10.47
C ILE A 114 -7.87 9.37 -11.88
N GLY A 115 -8.84 8.47 -12.02
CA GLY A 115 -9.37 8.03 -13.32
C GLY A 115 -8.52 7.00 -14.06
N ARG A 116 -7.42 6.53 -13.46
CA ARG A 116 -6.49 5.55 -14.03
C ARG A 116 -5.88 4.68 -12.93
N ALA A 117 -5.16 3.64 -13.33
CA ALA A 117 -4.30 2.93 -12.39
C ALA A 117 -3.15 3.82 -11.90
N CYS A 118 -2.79 3.69 -10.62
CA CYS A 118 -1.56 4.27 -10.11
C CYS A 118 -0.33 3.55 -10.69
N THR A 119 0.69 4.32 -11.05
CA THR A 119 1.97 3.74 -11.49
C THR A 119 2.70 3.09 -10.32
N PRO A 120 3.64 2.15 -10.56
CA PRO A 120 4.46 1.58 -9.50
C PRO A 120 5.21 2.65 -8.69
N GLY A 121 5.70 3.71 -9.35
CA GLY A 121 6.37 4.83 -8.68
C GLY A 121 5.45 5.60 -7.72
N GLU A 122 4.23 5.90 -8.15
CA GLU A 122 3.20 6.54 -7.29
C GLU A 122 2.86 5.66 -6.08
N LYS A 123 2.73 4.35 -6.26
CA LYS A 123 2.50 3.40 -5.17
C LYS A 123 3.68 3.36 -4.20
N ALA A 124 4.92 3.30 -4.71
CA ALA A 124 6.14 3.29 -3.89
C ALA A 124 6.28 4.58 -3.06
N ASP A 125 6.05 5.73 -3.68
CA ASP A 125 6.10 7.05 -3.03
C ASP A 125 5.00 7.18 -1.97
N PHE A 126 3.78 6.71 -2.28
CA PHE A 126 2.67 6.71 -1.34
C PHE A 126 2.96 5.86 -0.11
N VAL A 127 3.46 4.62 -0.29
CA VAL A 127 3.83 3.74 0.84
C VAL A 127 4.98 4.34 1.64
N ALA A 128 5.94 5.03 1.00
CA ALA A 128 7.00 5.76 1.70
C ALA A 128 6.41 6.84 2.63
N TYR A 129 5.52 7.69 2.11
CA TYR A 129 4.86 8.72 2.90
C TYR A 129 4.06 8.14 4.08
N MET A 130 3.22 7.11 3.84
CA MET A 130 2.43 6.48 4.90
C MET A 130 3.28 5.80 5.98
N SER A 131 4.49 5.36 5.64
CA SER A 131 5.43 4.72 6.58
C SER A 131 6.20 5.75 7.42
N GLU A 132 6.38 6.97 6.92
CA GLU A 132 7.15 8.04 7.57
C GLU A 132 6.27 9.04 8.33
N ALA A 133 4.95 9.10 8.05
CA ALA A 133 4.01 10.00 8.72
C ALA A 133 3.91 9.72 10.23
N ARG A 134 4.11 10.77 11.04
CA ARG A 134 4.14 10.71 12.52
C ARG A 134 3.50 11.94 13.14
#